data_2bae6dab12d09a044753415115e2e376
#
_entry.id   2bae6dab12d09a044753415115e2e376
#
_cell.length_a   1.000
_cell.length_b   1.000
_cell.length_c   1.000
_cell.angle_alpha   90.00
_cell.angle_beta   90.00
_cell.angle_gamma   90.00
#
_symmetry.space_group_name_H-M   'P 1'
#
loop_
_entity.id
_entity.type
_entity.pdbx_description
1 polymer ?
#
loop_
_entity_poly.entity_id
_entity_poly.type
_entity_poly.pdbx_seq_one_letter_code
_entity_poly.pdbx_strand_id
1 'polypeptide(L)'
;MYEGIPDYLRSFSIDERDMTKYVIGTMSDVDTPLTPSLRGARNLSAYLSGVTDEMVQKEREQILDVTQEDIKALADIVQAVLDTRALCVIGNDQQIRAQESMFGEVKNLYH
;
A
#
# COMPACT_ATOMS: atom_id res chain seq x y z
N MET A 1 5.91 -4.09 15.50
CA MET A 1 6.10 -4.33 14.06
C MET A 1 5.74 -3.08 13.24
N TYR A 2 4.51 -2.57 13.29
CA TYR A 2 4.13 -1.37 12.53
C TYR A 2 4.83 -0.10 12.98
N GLU A 3 5.08 0.06 14.26
CA GLU A 3 5.75 1.24 14.86
C GLU A 3 7.15 1.51 14.30
N GLY A 4 7.84 0.49 13.82
CA GLY A 4 9.18 0.65 13.21
C GLY A 4 9.16 1.03 11.72
N ILE A 5 8.00 1.09 11.06
CA ILE A 5 7.92 1.38 9.62
C ILE A 5 8.39 2.80 9.30
N PRO A 6 8.00 3.86 10.04
CA PRO A 6 8.47 5.21 9.72
C PRO A 6 9.99 5.34 9.79
N ASP A 7 10.62 4.74 10.81
CA ASP A 7 12.08 4.80 10.96
C ASP A 7 12.79 4.01 9.86
N TYR A 8 12.25 2.85 9.49
CA TYR A 8 12.75 2.09 8.35
C TYR A 8 12.66 2.89 7.04
N LEU A 9 11.53 3.55 6.78
CA LEU A 9 11.35 4.38 5.60
C LEU A 9 12.31 5.58 5.59
N ARG A 10 12.50 6.26 6.72
CA ARG A 10 13.45 7.39 6.81
C ARG A 10 14.89 6.96 6.56
N SER A 11 15.24 5.75 6.97
CA SER A 11 16.57 5.18 6.76
C SER A 11 16.72 4.41 5.44
N PHE A 12 15.67 4.37 4.61
CA PHE A 12 15.67 3.63 3.37
C PHE A 12 16.80 4.11 2.44
N SER A 13 17.65 3.17 2.04
CA SER A 13 18.75 3.42 1.14
C SER A 13 19.07 2.17 0.34
N ILE A 14 19.04 2.30 -0.97
CA ILE A 14 19.39 1.23 -1.91
C ILE A 14 20.21 1.81 -3.06
N ASP A 15 20.89 0.95 -3.80
CA ASP A 15 21.61 1.40 -4.99
C ASP A 15 20.65 1.65 -6.18
N GLU A 16 21.14 2.36 -7.19
CA GLU A 16 20.37 2.71 -8.39
C GLU A 16 19.87 1.46 -9.15
N ARG A 17 20.65 0.38 -9.15
CA ARG A 17 20.28 -0.86 -9.81
C ARG A 17 19.09 -1.53 -9.13
N ASP A 18 19.06 -1.54 -7.81
CA ASP A 18 17.96 -2.13 -7.05
C ASP A 18 16.72 -1.24 -7.12
N MET A 19 16.88 0.09 -7.12
CA MET A 19 15.77 1.01 -7.37
C MET A 19 15.13 0.75 -8.74
N THR A 20 15.94 0.60 -9.79
CA THR A 20 15.47 0.26 -11.13
C THR A 20 14.68 -1.05 -11.15
N LYS A 21 15.10 -2.08 -10.41
CA LYS A 21 14.35 -3.34 -10.31
C LYS A 21 12.97 -3.15 -9.69
N TYR A 22 12.85 -2.34 -8.64
CA TYR A 22 11.56 -2.05 -8.02
C TYR A 22 10.63 -1.30 -8.98
N VAL A 23 11.14 -0.30 -9.67
CA VAL A 23 10.37 0.44 -10.69
C VAL A 23 9.87 -0.49 -11.79
N ILE A 24 10.76 -1.34 -12.35
CA ILE A 24 10.39 -2.32 -13.39
C ILE A 24 9.36 -3.31 -12.85
N GLY A 25 9.53 -3.81 -11.62
CA GLY A 25 8.57 -4.71 -10.99
C GLY A 25 7.18 -4.08 -10.89
N THR A 26 7.10 -2.87 -10.37
CA THR A 26 5.83 -2.11 -10.25
C THR A 26 5.20 -1.85 -11.61
N MET A 27 5.99 -1.46 -12.61
CA MET A 27 5.49 -1.28 -13.99
C MET A 27 4.95 -2.57 -14.59
N SER A 28 5.59 -3.71 -14.31
CA SER A 28 5.13 -5.02 -14.77
C SER A 28 3.75 -5.39 -14.21
N ASP A 29 3.47 -5.01 -12.97
CA ASP A 29 2.16 -5.22 -12.34
C ASP A 29 1.09 -4.34 -12.98
N VAL A 30 1.41 -3.07 -13.26
CA VAL A 30 0.51 -2.12 -13.94
C VAL A 30 0.22 -2.55 -15.37
N ASP A 31 1.23 -3.06 -16.07
CA ASP A 31 1.16 -3.45 -17.49
C ASP A 31 0.81 -4.92 -17.73
N THR A 32 0.31 -5.61 -16.70
CA THR A 32 -0.09 -7.01 -16.82
C THR A 32 -1.04 -7.22 -18.00
N PRO A 33 -0.73 -8.11 -18.95
CA PRO A 33 -1.59 -8.40 -20.07
C PRO A 33 -2.97 -8.92 -19.62
N LEU A 34 -4.03 -8.28 -20.07
CA LEU A 34 -5.40 -8.64 -19.72
C LEU A 34 -6.07 -9.41 -20.87
N THR A 35 -6.86 -10.42 -20.51
CA THR A 35 -7.79 -11.03 -21.46
C THR A 35 -8.82 -10.01 -21.93
N PRO A 36 -9.49 -10.21 -23.08
CA PRO A 36 -10.53 -9.27 -23.54
C PRO A 36 -11.62 -9.00 -22.51
N SER A 37 -12.05 -10.03 -21.77
CA SER A 37 -13.05 -9.91 -20.71
C SER A 37 -12.56 -9.03 -19.55
N LEU A 38 -11.35 -9.26 -19.05
CA LEU A 38 -10.76 -8.46 -17.97
C LEU A 38 -10.50 -7.01 -18.40
N ARG A 39 -10.10 -6.81 -19.67
CA ARG A 39 -9.95 -5.47 -20.22
C ARG A 39 -11.29 -4.71 -20.27
N GLY A 40 -12.37 -5.40 -20.69
CA GLY A 40 -13.71 -4.84 -20.67
C GLY A 40 -14.16 -4.46 -19.25
N ALA A 41 -13.95 -5.34 -18.29
CA ALA A 41 -14.28 -5.08 -16.89
C ALA A 41 -13.48 -3.91 -16.30
N ARG A 42 -12.17 -3.83 -16.58
CA ARG A 42 -11.29 -2.73 -16.16
C ARG A 42 -11.77 -1.40 -16.76
N ASN A 43 -12.07 -1.35 -18.06
CA ASN A 43 -12.52 -0.15 -18.71
C ASN A 43 -13.89 0.32 -18.20
N LEU A 44 -14.80 -0.62 -17.94
CA LEU A 44 -16.10 -0.29 -17.34
C LEU A 44 -15.89 0.29 -15.92
N SER A 45 -15.06 -0.33 -15.11
CA SER A 45 -14.74 0.16 -13.76
C SER A 45 -14.13 1.56 -13.83
N ALA A 46 -13.17 1.80 -14.72
CA ALA A 46 -12.54 3.10 -14.92
C ALA A 46 -13.58 4.17 -15.31
N TYR A 47 -14.46 3.84 -16.25
CA TYR A 47 -15.54 4.73 -16.68
C TYR A 47 -16.48 5.10 -15.52
N LEU A 48 -16.93 4.12 -14.74
CA LEU A 48 -17.83 4.34 -13.60
C LEU A 48 -17.16 5.14 -12.48
N SER A 49 -15.85 5.01 -12.31
CA SER A 49 -15.06 5.71 -11.28
C SER A 49 -14.52 7.05 -11.77
N GLY A 50 -14.75 7.43 -13.04
CA GLY A 50 -14.23 8.68 -13.61
C GLY A 50 -12.71 8.69 -13.84
N VAL A 51 -12.07 7.52 -13.92
CA VAL A 51 -10.63 7.40 -14.20
C VAL A 51 -10.41 7.58 -15.70
N THR A 52 -9.64 8.60 -16.07
CA THR A 52 -9.32 8.93 -17.47
C THR A 52 -8.00 8.31 -17.92
N ASP A 53 -7.79 8.18 -19.23
CA ASP A 53 -6.53 7.73 -19.80
C ASP A 53 -5.37 8.66 -19.41
N GLU A 54 -5.63 9.96 -19.28
CA GLU A 54 -4.63 10.94 -18.80
C GLU A 54 -4.19 10.67 -17.36
N MET A 55 -5.13 10.29 -16.48
CA MET A 55 -4.81 9.92 -15.10
C MET A 55 -3.95 8.66 -15.05
N VAL A 56 -4.27 7.66 -15.85
CA VAL A 56 -3.49 6.42 -15.97
C VAL A 56 -2.08 6.70 -16.50
N GLN A 57 -1.98 7.55 -17.53
CA GLN A 57 -0.69 7.91 -18.09
C GLN A 57 0.17 8.68 -17.09
N LYS A 58 -0.42 9.61 -16.34
CA LYS A 58 0.27 10.35 -15.28
C LYS A 58 0.77 9.43 -14.17
N GLU A 59 -0.03 8.44 -13.75
CA GLU A 59 0.38 7.45 -12.77
C GLU A 59 1.61 6.67 -13.24
N ARG A 60 1.63 6.25 -14.52
CA ARG A 60 2.78 5.56 -15.11
C ARG A 60 4.05 6.41 -15.11
N GLU A 61 3.93 7.68 -15.48
CA GLU A 61 5.04 8.64 -15.45
C GLU A 61 5.57 8.81 -14.03
N GLN A 62 4.68 8.95 -13.04
CA GLN A 62 5.07 9.05 -11.63
C GLN A 62 5.80 7.80 -11.12
N ILE A 63 5.39 6.59 -11.54
CA ILE A 63 6.09 5.35 -11.18
C ILE A 63 7.49 5.31 -11.78
N LEU A 64 7.64 5.75 -13.04
CA LEU A 64 8.94 5.77 -13.72
C LEU A 64 9.91 6.79 -13.12
N ASP A 65 9.39 7.90 -12.62
CA ASP A 65 10.18 9.02 -12.07
C ASP A 65 10.41 8.92 -10.55
N VAL A 66 9.88 7.86 -9.90
CA VAL A 66 9.97 7.73 -8.44
C VAL A 66 11.43 7.68 -7.96
N THR A 67 11.70 8.41 -6.91
CA THR A 67 13.01 8.50 -6.26
C THR A 67 13.03 7.87 -4.87
N GLN A 68 14.22 7.67 -4.29
CA GLN A 68 14.34 7.23 -2.90
C GLN A 68 13.78 8.26 -1.92
N GLU A 69 13.89 9.53 -2.24
CA GLU A 69 13.34 10.64 -1.45
C GLU A 69 11.82 10.57 -1.37
N ASP A 70 11.15 10.20 -2.47
CA ASP A 70 9.70 10.00 -2.48
C ASP A 70 9.28 8.86 -1.55
N ILE A 71 10.07 7.76 -1.54
CA ILE A 71 9.84 6.63 -0.62
C ILE A 71 10.05 7.07 0.84
N LYS A 72 11.10 7.83 1.13
CA LYS A 72 11.35 8.37 2.48
C LYS A 72 10.23 9.31 2.94
N ALA A 73 9.67 10.12 2.04
CA ALA A 73 8.57 11.02 2.35
C ALA A 73 7.29 10.30 2.82
N LEU A 74 7.10 9.04 2.43
CA LEU A 74 5.98 8.20 2.93
C LEU A 74 6.05 7.98 4.45
N ALA A 75 7.23 8.13 5.08
CA ALA A 75 7.39 7.95 6.52
C ALA A 75 6.45 8.85 7.33
N ASP A 76 6.25 10.09 6.89
CA ASP A 76 5.40 11.05 7.61
C ASP A 76 3.91 10.69 7.49
N ILE A 77 3.50 10.16 6.34
CA ILE A 77 2.12 9.66 6.13
C ILE A 77 1.88 8.45 7.02
N VAL A 78 2.82 7.49 7.04
CA VAL A 78 2.71 6.29 7.88
C VAL A 78 2.71 6.67 9.36
N GLN A 79 3.55 7.63 9.77
CA GLN A 79 3.56 8.14 11.14
C GLN A 79 2.20 8.74 11.52
N ALA A 80 1.62 9.58 10.68
CA ALA A 80 0.31 10.17 10.92
C ALA A 80 -0.80 9.11 11.08
N VAL A 81 -0.74 8.03 10.28
CA VAL A 81 -1.66 6.89 10.44
C VAL A 81 -1.46 6.19 11.79
N LEU A 82 -0.21 5.93 12.19
CA LEU A 82 0.10 5.29 13.48
C LEU A 82 -0.33 6.14 14.67
N ASP A 83 -0.20 7.45 14.57
CA ASP A 83 -0.59 8.40 15.63
C ASP A 83 -2.10 8.39 15.90
N THR A 84 -2.92 7.98 14.94
CA THR A 84 -4.36 7.76 15.16
C THR A 84 -4.68 6.63 16.11
N ARG A 85 -3.73 5.70 16.31
CA ARG A 85 -3.89 4.44 17.08
C ARG A 85 -5.09 3.59 16.65
N ALA A 86 -5.56 3.76 15.42
CA ALA A 86 -6.66 2.99 14.84
C ALA A 86 -6.14 1.61 14.38
N LEU A 87 -6.07 0.66 15.33
CA LEU A 87 -5.64 -0.72 15.08
C LEU A 87 -6.83 -1.66 15.21
N CYS A 88 -7.09 -2.46 14.17
CA CYS A 88 -8.05 -3.56 14.21
C CYS A 88 -7.33 -4.87 13.91
N VAL A 89 -7.52 -5.87 14.76
CA VAL A 89 -6.90 -7.20 14.62
C VAL A 89 -7.99 -8.25 14.63
N ILE A 90 -7.95 -9.15 13.65
CA ILE A 90 -8.81 -10.33 13.58
C ILE A 90 -7.91 -11.56 13.70
N GLY A 91 -8.20 -12.45 14.63
CA GLY A 91 -7.37 -13.63 14.86
C GLY A 91 -7.92 -14.57 15.91
N ASN A 92 -7.05 -15.43 16.44
CA ASN A 92 -7.41 -16.40 17.45
C ASN A 92 -7.79 -15.71 18.78
N ASP A 93 -8.96 -16.08 19.33
CA ASP A 93 -9.51 -15.48 20.57
C ASP A 93 -8.54 -15.57 21.75
N GLN A 94 -7.89 -16.70 21.97
CA GLN A 94 -6.96 -16.88 23.10
C GLN A 94 -5.72 -15.96 22.96
N GLN A 95 -5.20 -15.79 21.75
CA GLN A 95 -4.02 -14.94 21.51
C GLN A 95 -4.38 -13.46 21.64
N ILE A 96 -5.55 -13.05 21.17
CA ILE A 96 -6.02 -11.66 21.30
C ILE A 96 -6.27 -11.33 22.77
N ARG A 97 -6.95 -12.21 23.52
CA ARG A 97 -7.20 -12.00 24.94
C ARG A 97 -5.93 -12.02 25.80
N ALA A 98 -4.92 -12.80 25.42
CA ALA A 98 -3.63 -12.75 26.09
C ALA A 98 -2.94 -11.39 26.02
N GLN A 99 -3.34 -10.54 25.05
CA GLN A 99 -2.83 -9.19 24.84
C GLN A 99 -3.95 -8.13 24.87
N GLU A 100 -5.03 -8.39 25.59
CA GLU A 100 -6.23 -7.54 25.63
C GLU A 100 -5.93 -6.09 26.01
N SER A 101 -4.91 -5.87 26.87
CA SER A 101 -4.48 -4.53 27.27
C SER A 101 -4.00 -3.63 26.11
N MET A 102 -3.71 -4.21 24.95
CA MET A 102 -3.34 -3.45 23.75
C MET A 102 -4.55 -2.93 22.96
N PHE A 103 -5.75 -3.42 23.27
CA PHE A 103 -6.96 -3.14 22.50
C PHE A 103 -7.98 -2.36 23.37
N GLY A 104 -8.68 -1.42 22.77
CA GLY A 104 -9.75 -0.70 23.46
C GLY A 104 -11.01 -1.55 23.63
N GLU A 105 -11.27 -2.47 22.70
CA GLU A 105 -12.43 -3.35 22.71
C GLU A 105 -12.11 -4.68 22.01
N VAL A 106 -12.56 -5.77 22.57
CA VAL A 106 -12.46 -7.12 21.97
C VAL A 106 -13.86 -7.69 21.77
N LYS A 107 -14.19 -8.06 20.53
CA LYS A 107 -15.50 -8.62 20.14
C LYS A 107 -15.36 -10.02 19.58
N ASN A 108 -16.31 -10.89 19.88
CA ASN A 108 -16.46 -12.16 19.18
C ASN A 108 -17.16 -11.91 17.83
N LEU A 109 -16.59 -12.45 16.73
CA LEU A 109 -17.18 -12.37 15.40
C LEU A 109 -18.29 -13.39 15.19
N TYR A 110 -18.28 -14.49 15.94
CA TYR A 110 -19.27 -15.57 15.85
C TYR A 110 -20.03 -15.68 17.17
N HIS A 111 -21.34 -15.70 17.08
CA HIS A 111 -22.27 -15.98 18.19
C HIS A 111 -22.63 -17.46 18.20
#